data_be9990d3e4f3acac8d22dd2bab44b20c
#
_entry.id   be9990d3e4f3acac8d22dd2bab44b20c
#
_cell.length_a   1.000
_cell.length_b   1.000
_cell.length_c   1.000
_cell.angle_alpha   90.00
_cell.angle_beta   90.00
_cell.angle_gamma   90.00
#
_symmetry.space_group_name_H-M   'P 1'
#
loop_
_entity.id
_entity.type
_entity.pdbx_description
1 polymer ?
#
loop_
_entity_poly.entity_id
_entity_poly.type
_entity_poly.pdbx_seq_one_letter_code
_entity_poly.pdbx_strand_id
1 'polypeptide(L)'
;MNYDKIKRSGILFLLGIGAITSLSCNDNDNGGYPERVPTRLSVMPLPERVDYKESVVTLPQNVTVSQNIPVSTSQLLKSTLEEKLSLSASDASNDHAFIQVQQESDLAKEAYRLTVTKEGACIYYSTETGLLWGIQTLRQALEQANFFTSGNSKYLPMVDIKDAPKYDWRGFHIDVVRHMFTVDYLKKVIDCLSFYKINKLHLHLTDDQGWRIEVKK
;
A
#
# COMPACT_ATOMS: atom_id res chain seq x y z
N MET A 1 42.04 -6.57 21.83
CA MET A 1 41.76 -7.12 20.50
C MET A 1 40.89 -6.09 19.79
N ASN A 2 41.47 -5.35 18.83
CA ASN A 2 40.94 -4.10 18.28
C ASN A 2 39.71 -4.29 17.39
N TYR A 3 38.66 -3.53 17.69
CA TYR A 3 37.34 -3.52 16.99
C TYR A 3 37.29 -2.58 15.77
N ASP A 4 38.43 -2.15 15.23
CA ASP A 4 38.49 -1.09 14.20
C ASP A 4 38.81 -1.55 12.77
N LYS A 5 38.35 -2.71 12.34
CA LYS A 5 38.58 -3.16 10.94
C LYS A 5 37.37 -3.83 10.26
N ILE A 6 36.21 -3.21 10.31
CA ILE A 6 35.16 -3.51 9.32
C ILE A 6 34.61 -2.17 8.80
N LYS A 7 35.40 -1.48 8.02
CA LYS A 7 34.94 -0.40 7.13
C LYS A 7 35.25 -0.80 5.70
N ARG A 8 34.19 -0.68 4.89
CA ARG A 8 34.20 -0.60 3.41
C ARG A 8 34.26 -1.92 2.65
N SER A 9 33.10 -2.51 2.42
CA SER A 9 32.78 -3.10 1.11
C SER A 9 31.45 -2.48 0.69
N GLY A 10 31.55 -1.36 -0.01
CA GLY A 10 30.41 -0.74 -0.69
C GLY A 10 30.01 -1.64 -1.85
N ILE A 11 28.82 -2.20 -1.79
CA ILE A 11 28.17 -2.79 -2.97
C ILE A 11 27.73 -1.62 -3.84
N LEU A 12 28.49 -1.37 -4.88
CA LEU A 12 28.18 -0.42 -5.95
C LEU A 12 27.03 -0.99 -6.77
N PHE A 13 25.81 -0.59 -6.53
CA PHE A 13 24.70 -0.83 -7.43
C PHE A 13 24.93 0.05 -8.67
N LEU A 14 25.42 -0.55 -9.75
CA LEU A 14 25.45 0.05 -11.08
C LEU A 14 24.01 0.21 -11.58
N LEU A 15 23.43 1.40 -11.33
CA LEU A 15 22.26 1.87 -12.05
C LEU A 15 22.68 2.09 -13.52
N GLY A 16 22.27 1.17 -14.38
CA GLY A 16 22.37 1.33 -15.83
C GLY A 16 21.56 2.55 -16.26
N ILE A 17 22.22 3.69 -16.44
CA ILE A 17 21.65 4.87 -17.07
C ILE A 17 21.60 4.57 -18.59
N GLY A 18 20.46 4.05 -19.03
CA GLY A 18 20.12 4.04 -20.45
C GLY A 18 19.92 5.47 -20.91
N ALA A 19 20.82 5.99 -21.73
CA ALA A 19 20.66 7.28 -22.39
C ALA A 19 19.41 7.24 -23.28
N ILE A 20 18.31 7.84 -22.83
CA ILE A 20 17.15 8.11 -23.66
C ILE A 20 17.44 9.43 -24.38
N THR A 21 17.73 9.34 -25.69
CA THR A 21 17.79 10.50 -26.58
C THR A 21 16.44 11.20 -26.57
N SER A 22 16.42 12.42 -26.08
CA SER A 22 15.25 13.29 -26.12
C SER A 22 14.92 13.65 -27.57
N LEU A 23 13.88 13.04 -28.11
CA LEU A 23 13.16 13.60 -29.26
C LEU A 23 12.30 14.75 -28.72
N SER A 24 12.76 15.97 -28.97
CA SER A 24 12.01 17.18 -28.71
C SER A 24 10.85 17.24 -29.70
N CYS A 25 9.65 16.85 -29.30
CA CYS A 25 8.42 17.28 -29.94
C CYS A 25 7.95 18.55 -29.24
N ASN A 26 7.96 19.64 -29.98
CA ASN A 26 7.49 20.95 -29.56
C ASN A 26 5.97 20.98 -29.79
N ASP A 27 5.19 20.57 -28.80
CA ASP A 27 3.74 20.73 -28.79
C ASP A 27 3.35 21.60 -27.58
N ASN A 28 2.91 22.81 -27.89
CA ASN A 28 2.27 23.76 -26.97
C ASN A 28 0.89 23.20 -26.56
N ASP A 29 0.86 22.21 -25.69
CA ASP A 29 -0.35 21.80 -24.98
C ASP A 29 -0.09 21.91 -23.47
N ASN A 30 -0.66 22.97 -22.86
CA ASN A 30 -0.61 23.27 -21.42
C ASN A 30 -1.49 22.30 -20.60
N GLY A 31 -1.45 21.02 -20.87
CA GLY A 31 -1.95 19.96 -20.02
C GLY A 31 -0.79 19.38 -19.23
N GLY A 32 -0.55 19.85 -18.00
CA GLY A 32 0.57 19.43 -17.16
C GLY A 32 0.55 17.95 -16.82
N TYR A 33 1.04 17.12 -17.72
CA TYR A 33 1.39 15.74 -17.41
C TYR A 33 2.66 15.72 -16.53
N PRO A 34 2.78 14.78 -15.61
CA PRO A 34 3.96 14.68 -14.77
C PRO A 34 5.20 14.47 -15.64
N GLU A 35 6.29 15.11 -15.25
CA GLU A 35 7.60 15.01 -15.92
C GLU A 35 8.12 13.54 -16.00
N ARG A 36 7.53 12.66 -15.17
CA ARG A 36 7.67 11.20 -15.21
C ARG A 36 6.31 10.55 -15.01
N VAL A 37 5.75 9.98 -16.07
CA VAL A 37 4.56 9.13 -15.96
C VAL A 37 4.96 7.86 -15.21
N PRO A 38 4.28 7.50 -14.11
CA PRO A 38 4.55 6.25 -13.41
C PRO A 38 4.24 5.08 -14.34
N THR A 39 5.26 4.34 -14.70
CA THR A 39 5.10 3.18 -15.59
C THR A 39 4.77 1.91 -14.80
N ARG A 40 5.13 1.84 -13.52
CA ARG A 40 4.92 0.67 -12.66
C ARG A 40 4.76 1.05 -11.19
N LEU A 41 3.93 0.30 -10.49
CA LEU A 41 3.80 0.33 -9.03
C LEU A 41 4.68 -0.75 -8.40
N SER A 42 5.33 -0.41 -7.30
CA SER A 42 6.02 -1.38 -6.44
C SER A 42 5.06 -1.85 -5.35
N VAL A 43 4.31 -2.90 -5.62
CA VAL A 43 3.38 -3.52 -4.67
C VAL A 43 4.00 -4.78 -4.08
N MET A 44 3.93 -4.94 -2.77
CA MET A 44 4.47 -6.09 -2.04
C MET A 44 3.42 -6.66 -1.08
N PRO A 45 3.19 -7.99 -1.10
CA PRO A 45 3.68 -8.97 -2.07
C PRO A 45 3.33 -8.62 -3.51
N LEU A 46 4.12 -9.12 -4.48
CA LEU A 46 3.84 -8.91 -5.89
C LEU A 46 2.49 -9.53 -6.24
N PRO A 47 1.54 -8.77 -6.81
CA PRO A 47 0.24 -9.30 -7.20
C PRO A 47 0.36 -10.37 -8.29
N GLU A 48 -0.63 -11.27 -8.35
CA GLU A 48 -0.68 -12.35 -9.33
C GLU A 48 -0.68 -11.82 -10.77
N ARG A 49 -1.43 -10.72 -11.01
CA ARG A 49 -1.52 -10.08 -12.32
C ARG A 49 -1.66 -8.56 -12.19
N VAL A 50 -0.91 -7.84 -13.01
CA VAL A 50 -0.95 -6.38 -13.10
C VAL A 50 -0.96 -5.97 -14.57
N ASP A 51 -2.04 -5.34 -15.02
CA ASP A 51 -2.21 -4.83 -16.39
C ASP A 51 -2.18 -3.29 -16.35
N TYR A 52 -1.08 -2.69 -16.74
CA TYR A 52 -0.95 -1.23 -16.81
C TYR A 52 -1.61 -0.66 -18.07
N LYS A 53 -2.25 0.50 -17.91
CA LYS A 53 -2.70 1.32 -19.04
C LYS A 53 -1.69 2.45 -19.23
N GLU A 54 -1.50 2.88 -20.47
CA GLU A 54 -0.59 4.00 -20.80
C GLU A 54 -1.24 5.36 -20.46
N SER A 55 -1.72 5.50 -19.22
CA SER A 55 -2.40 6.69 -18.73
C SER A 55 -2.34 6.78 -17.21
N VAL A 56 -2.62 7.98 -16.69
CA VAL A 56 -2.67 8.27 -15.25
C VAL A 56 -3.98 8.95 -14.90
N VAL A 57 -4.38 8.86 -13.63
CA VAL A 57 -5.46 9.64 -13.03
C VAL A 57 -4.87 10.64 -12.03
N THR A 58 -5.37 11.87 -12.06
CA THR A 58 -5.02 12.89 -11.07
C THR A 58 -5.79 12.64 -9.78
N LEU A 59 -5.11 12.63 -8.64
CA LEU A 59 -5.76 12.59 -7.34
C LEU A 59 -6.39 13.96 -7.04
N PRO A 60 -7.69 14.02 -6.70
CA PRO A 60 -8.33 15.27 -6.30
C PRO A 60 -7.77 15.74 -4.94
N GLN A 61 -7.82 17.04 -4.67
CA GLN A 61 -7.38 17.61 -3.38
C GLN A 61 -8.23 17.09 -2.19
N ASN A 62 -9.49 16.79 -2.44
CA ASN A 62 -10.37 16.06 -1.52
C ASN A 62 -10.75 14.72 -2.15
N VAL A 63 -10.18 13.62 -1.65
CA VAL A 63 -10.46 12.27 -2.12
C VAL A 63 -11.69 11.74 -1.39
N THR A 64 -12.73 11.43 -2.15
CA THR A 64 -13.94 10.84 -1.56
C THR A 64 -13.83 9.32 -1.45
N VAL A 65 -14.17 8.79 -0.28
CA VAL A 65 -14.09 7.37 0.07
C VAL A 65 -15.50 6.82 0.28
N SER A 66 -15.80 5.67 -0.29
CA SER A 66 -17.11 5.02 -0.18
C SER A 66 -17.51 4.73 1.26
N GLN A 67 -18.74 5.08 1.63
CA GLN A 67 -19.36 4.72 2.90
C GLN A 67 -19.63 3.21 3.05
N ASN A 68 -19.55 2.44 1.97
CA ASN A 68 -19.68 0.98 2.01
C ASN A 68 -18.42 0.27 2.56
N ILE A 69 -17.32 0.99 2.75
CA ILE A 69 -16.10 0.46 3.37
C ILE A 69 -16.27 0.46 4.90
N PRO A 70 -15.99 -0.65 5.62
CA PRO A 70 -16.03 -0.66 7.08
C PRO A 70 -15.18 0.46 7.69
N VAL A 71 -15.67 1.11 8.75
CA VAL A 71 -15.08 2.32 9.34
C VAL A 71 -13.58 2.14 9.66
N SER A 72 -13.20 1.02 10.29
CA SER A 72 -11.80 0.73 10.64
C SER A 72 -10.90 0.67 9.40
N THR A 73 -11.39 0.09 8.33
CA THR A 73 -10.66 -0.06 7.07
C THR A 73 -10.64 1.25 6.27
N SER A 74 -11.73 2.01 6.30
CA SER A 74 -11.80 3.36 5.72
C SER A 74 -10.81 4.31 6.39
N GLN A 75 -10.62 4.22 7.70
CA GLN A 75 -9.63 5.03 8.42
C GLN A 75 -8.20 4.78 7.95
N LEU A 76 -7.84 3.56 7.54
CA LEU A 76 -6.52 3.28 6.96
C LEU A 76 -6.28 4.04 5.66
N LEU A 77 -7.29 4.16 4.80
CA LEU A 77 -7.20 4.96 3.57
C LEU A 77 -7.10 6.44 3.88
N LYS A 78 -7.98 6.96 4.76
CA LYS A 78 -8.02 8.38 5.12
C LYS A 78 -6.71 8.82 5.75
N SER A 79 -6.17 8.07 6.71
CA SER A 79 -4.87 8.39 7.30
C SER A 79 -3.72 8.36 6.27
N THR A 80 -3.77 7.44 5.30
CA THR A 80 -2.78 7.43 4.20
C THR A 80 -2.89 8.68 3.34
N LEU A 81 -4.10 9.10 2.97
CA LEU A 81 -4.33 10.31 2.16
C LEU A 81 -3.89 11.58 2.90
N GLU A 82 -4.25 11.71 4.18
CA GLU A 82 -3.99 12.89 4.99
C GLU A 82 -2.52 12.97 5.44
N GLU A 83 -2.00 11.90 6.05
CA GLU A 83 -0.66 11.90 6.67
C GLU A 83 0.48 11.69 5.67
N LYS A 84 0.26 10.91 4.60
CA LYS A 84 1.30 10.58 3.63
C LYS A 84 1.25 11.45 2.38
N LEU A 85 0.05 11.83 1.93
CA LEU A 85 -0.11 12.59 0.70
C LEU A 85 -0.48 14.06 0.93
N SER A 86 -0.85 14.45 2.14
CA SER A 86 -1.38 15.80 2.46
C SER A 86 -2.60 16.18 1.60
N LEU A 87 -3.45 15.18 1.34
CA LEU A 87 -4.74 15.34 0.67
C LEU A 87 -5.84 15.23 1.71
N SER A 88 -6.94 15.98 1.56
CA SER A 88 -8.11 15.78 2.43
C SER A 88 -8.89 14.53 2.01
N ALA A 89 -9.58 13.91 2.97
CA ALA A 89 -10.42 12.75 2.73
C ALA A 89 -11.82 12.95 3.34
N SER A 90 -12.86 12.55 2.60
CA SER A 90 -14.24 12.62 3.07
C SER A 90 -15.06 11.40 2.61
N ASP A 91 -16.16 11.14 3.30
CA ASP A 91 -17.07 10.06 2.93
C ASP A 91 -18.03 10.51 1.82
N ALA A 92 -18.36 9.59 0.92
CA ALA A 92 -19.38 9.77 -0.09
C ALA A 92 -20.18 8.47 -0.30
N SER A 93 -21.37 8.57 -0.92
CA SER A 93 -22.05 7.38 -1.41
C SER A 93 -21.17 6.65 -2.43
N ASN A 94 -21.29 5.31 -2.50
CA ASN A 94 -20.38 4.50 -3.31
C ASN A 94 -20.30 4.97 -4.77
N ASP A 95 -21.44 5.33 -5.38
CA ASP A 95 -21.52 5.72 -6.79
C ASP A 95 -20.85 7.08 -7.09
N HIS A 96 -20.62 7.90 -6.07
CA HIS A 96 -20.00 9.23 -6.18
C HIS A 96 -18.60 9.29 -5.52
N ALA A 97 -18.15 8.19 -4.92
CA ALA A 97 -16.83 8.13 -4.32
C ALA A 97 -15.74 7.99 -5.38
N PHE A 98 -14.60 8.65 -5.18
CA PHE A 98 -13.39 8.41 -5.96
C PHE A 98 -12.78 7.04 -5.67
N ILE A 99 -12.87 6.58 -4.41
CA ILE A 99 -12.50 5.21 -4.01
C ILE A 99 -13.78 4.44 -3.72
N GLN A 100 -14.13 3.56 -4.64
CA GLN A 100 -15.34 2.74 -4.62
C GLN A 100 -15.04 1.30 -4.21
N VAL A 101 -16.08 0.57 -3.82
CA VAL A 101 -16.01 -0.87 -3.56
C VAL A 101 -17.19 -1.59 -4.17
N GLN A 102 -16.97 -2.80 -4.63
CA GLN A 102 -18.02 -3.65 -5.19
C GLN A 102 -17.85 -5.09 -4.73
N GLN A 103 -18.93 -5.69 -4.23
CA GLN A 103 -18.90 -7.10 -3.85
C GLN A 103 -19.08 -7.98 -5.08
N GLU A 104 -18.19 -8.97 -5.27
CA GLU A 104 -18.23 -10.00 -6.31
C GLU A 104 -18.12 -11.38 -5.63
N SER A 105 -19.20 -12.15 -5.64
CA SER A 105 -19.30 -13.42 -4.90
C SER A 105 -18.48 -14.58 -5.49
N ASP A 106 -18.05 -14.46 -6.73
CA ASP A 106 -17.25 -15.46 -7.45
C ASP A 106 -15.73 -15.36 -7.18
N LEU A 107 -15.29 -14.30 -6.52
CA LEU A 107 -13.90 -14.18 -6.09
C LEU A 107 -13.63 -15.13 -4.91
N ALA A 108 -12.42 -15.71 -4.88
CA ALA A 108 -11.95 -16.51 -3.74
C ALA A 108 -11.91 -15.67 -2.45
N LYS A 109 -11.98 -16.34 -1.30
CA LYS A 109 -12.17 -15.71 0.02
C LYS A 109 -11.25 -14.52 0.33
N GLU A 110 -9.97 -14.59 -0.04
CA GLU A 110 -8.99 -13.53 0.21
C GLU A 110 -8.57 -12.82 -1.09
N ALA A 111 -9.21 -13.17 -2.23
CA ALA A 111 -8.92 -12.54 -3.50
C ALA A 111 -9.58 -11.16 -3.62
N TYR A 112 -8.97 -10.31 -4.42
CA TYR A 112 -9.52 -9.02 -4.80
C TYR A 112 -9.09 -8.65 -6.22
N ARG A 113 -9.81 -7.71 -6.82
CA ARG A 113 -9.41 -6.98 -8.01
C ARG A 113 -9.43 -5.49 -7.68
N LEU A 114 -8.39 -4.77 -8.08
CA LEU A 114 -8.30 -3.32 -7.95
C LEU A 114 -8.16 -2.72 -9.35
N THR A 115 -9.08 -1.85 -9.72
CA THR A 115 -9.01 -1.07 -10.96
C THR A 115 -8.79 0.40 -10.63
N VAL A 116 -7.88 1.05 -11.35
CA VAL A 116 -7.70 2.50 -11.33
C VAL A 116 -7.99 3.02 -12.72
N THR A 117 -8.97 3.89 -12.83
CA THR A 117 -9.46 4.48 -14.09
C THR A 117 -9.46 6.01 -14.02
N LYS A 118 -9.98 6.70 -15.03
CA LYS A 118 -10.14 8.16 -15.01
C LYS A 118 -11.12 8.63 -13.94
N GLU A 119 -12.08 7.79 -13.59
CA GLU A 119 -13.14 8.08 -12.63
C GLU A 119 -12.67 7.89 -11.18
N GLY A 120 -11.59 7.13 -10.97
CA GLY A 120 -11.04 6.82 -9.65
C GLY A 120 -10.62 5.36 -9.50
N ALA A 121 -10.65 4.85 -8.28
CA ALA A 121 -10.27 3.48 -7.94
C ALA A 121 -11.50 2.68 -7.49
N CYS A 122 -11.61 1.43 -7.94
CA CYS A 122 -12.63 0.49 -7.47
C CYS A 122 -11.98 -0.82 -7.02
N ILE A 123 -12.37 -1.30 -5.82
CA ILE A 123 -11.93 -2.59 -5.26
C ILE A 123 -13.11 -3.57 -5.32
N TYR A 124 -12.91 -4.67 -6.02
CA TYR A 124 -13.84 -5.78 -6.10
C TYR A 124 -13.40 -6.89 -5.15
N TYR A 125 -14.33 -7.42 -4.38
CA TYR A 125 -14.03 -8.37 -3.30
C TYR A 125 -15.22 -9.31 -3.03
N SER A 126 -14.96 -10.49 -2.45
CA SER A 126 -16.03 -11.38 -1.98
C SER A 126 -16.21 -11.31 -0.45
N THR A 127 -15.14 -11.09 0.30
CA THR A 127 -15.16 -11.03 1.77
C THR A 127 -14.45 -9.76 2.28
N GLU A 128 -14.70 -9.40 3.54
CA GLU A 128 -14.01 -8.27 4.18
C GLU A 128 -12.49 -8.43 4.19
N THR A 129 -12.00 -9.67 4.26
CA THR A 129 -10.55 -9.93 4.20
C THR A 129 -9.99 -9.60 2.81
N GLY A 130 -10.69 -10.01 1.74
CA GLY A 130 -10.32 -9.63 0.36
C GLY A 130 -10.34 -8.11 0.17
N LEU A 131 -11.36 -7.44 0.71
CA LEU A 131 -11.43 -5.97 0.73
C LEU A 131 -10.22 -5.35 1.43
N LEU A 132 -9.85 -5.84 2.62
CA LEU A 132 -8.68 -5.35 3.36
C LEU A 132 -7.41 -5.47 2.53
N TRP A 133 -7.19 -6.61 1.86
CA TRP A 133 -5.99 -6.79 1.01
C TRP A 133 -5.99 -5.88 -0.21
N GLY A 134 -7.14 -5.66 -0.83
CA GLY A 134 -7.30 -4.69 -1.91
C GLY A 134 -6.96 -3.26 -1.45
N ILE A 135 -7.43 -2.88 -0.26
CA ILE A 135 -7.12 -1.59 0.36
C ILE A 135 -5.63 -1.45 0.69
N GLN A 136 -4.98 -2.50 1.21
CA GLN A 136 -3.53 -2.43 1.45
C GLN A 136 -2.74 -2.23 0.14
N THR A 137 -3.17 -2.87 -0.95
CA THR A 137 -2.59 -2.63 -2.28
C THR A 137 -2.80 -1.20 -2.76
N LEU A 138 -4.02 -0.67 -2.62
CA LEU A 138 -4.31 0.72 -2.97
C LEU A 138 -3.51 1.70 -2.12
N ARG A 139 -3.35 1.46 -0.82
CA ARG A 139 -2.50 2.28 0.07
C ARG A 139 -1.06 2.31 -0.41
N GLN A 140 -0.47 1.15 -0.77
CA GLN A 140 0.87 1.10 -1.34
C GLN A 140 0.98 1.88 -2.65
N ALA A 141 -0.04 1.84 -3.49
CA ALA A 141 -0.09 2.64 -4.72
C ALA A 141 -0.20 4.15 -4.42
N LEU A 142 -1.06 4.53 -3.48
CA LEU A 142 -1.25 5.92 -3.05
C LEU A 142 0.06 6.52 -2.48
N GLU A 143 0.78 5.80 -1.61
CA GLU A 143 2.04 6.30 -1.05
C GLU A 143 3.08 6.61 -2.15
N GLN A 144 3.04 5.87 -3.26
CA GLN A 144 3.92 6.11 -4.41
C GLN A 144 3.52 7.34 -5.23
N ALA A 145 2.29 7.83 -5.12
CA ALA A 145 1.86 9.06 -5.80
C ALA A 145 2.67 10.30 -5.39
N ASN A 146 3.37 10.26 -4.26
CA ASN A 146 4.32 11.29 -3.86
C ASN A 146 5.54 11.41 -4.79
N PHE A 147 5.85 10.36 -5.55
CA PHE A 147 6.94 10.34 -6.53
C PHE A 147 6.45 10.72 -7.94
N PHE A 148 5.14 10.86 -8.12
CA PHE A 148 4.48 11.10 -9.38
C PHE A 148 3.70 12.40 -9.31
N THR A 149 4.41 13.51 -9.37
CA THR A 149 3.85 14.85 -9.15
C THR A 149 4.16 15.78 -10.31
N SER A 150 3.26 16.73 -10.57
CA SER A 150 3.52 17.91 -11.39
C SER A 150 2.92 19.12 -10.66
N GLY A 151 3.77 20.06 -10.24
CA GLY A 151 3.35 21.11 -9.32
C GLY A 151 2.75 20.50 -8.03
N ASN A 152 1.53 20.90 -7.71
CA ASN A 152 0.79 20.38 -6.55
C ASN A 152 -0.06 19.14 -6.85
N SER A 153 -0.12 18.69 -8.11
CA SER A 153 -0.92 17.53 -8.51
C SER A 153 -0.16 16.25 -8.28
N LYS A 154 -0.87 15.24 -7.77
CA LYS A 154 -0.39 13.87 -7.58
C LYS A 154 -1.13 12.93 -8.51
N TYR A 155 -0.46 11.91 -9.00
CA TYR A 155 -0.99 11.01 -10.02
C TYR A 155 -0.87 9.55 -9.60
N LEU A 156 -1.82 8.74 -10.06
CA LEU A 156 -1.72 7.28 -10.01
C LEU A 156 -1.73 6.72 -11.43
N PRO A 157 -0.96 5.66 -11.73
CA PRO A 157 -1.07 4.94 -12.98
C PRO A 157 -2.46 4.27 -13.05
N MET A 158 -3.08 4.34 -14.23
CA MET A 158 -4.27 3.55 -14.51
C MET A 158 -3.87 2.09 -14.66
N VAL A 159 -4.52 1.21 -13.89
CA VAL A 159 -4.09 -0.18 -13.76
C VAL A 159 -5.26 -1.09 -13.42
N ASP A 160 -5.18 -2.34 -13.85
CA ASP A 160 -6.03 -3.45 -13.39
C ASP A 160 -5.14 -4.48 -12.68
N ILE A 161 -5.39 -4.70 -11.40
CA ILE A 161 -4.65 -5.63 -10.55
C ILE A 161 -5.60 -6.74 -10.13
N LYS A 162 -5.19 -8.00 -10.35
CA LYS A 162 -5.85 -9.18 -9.76
C LYS A 162 -4.86 -9.87 -8.85
N ASP A 163 -5.31 -10.21 -7.66
CA ASP A 163 -4.46 -10.82 -6.66
C ASP A 163 -5.25 -11.73 -5.72
N ALA A 164 -4.58 -12.79 -5.33
CA ALA A 164 -5.02 -13.71 -4.29
C ALA A 164 -3.78 -14.23 -3.55
N PRO A 165 -3.84 -14.46 -2.23
CA PRO A 165 -2.70 -15.00 -1.52
C PRO A 165 -2.41 -16.43 -1.98
N LYS A 166 -1.14 -16.71 -2.28
CA LYS A 166 -0.69 -18.06 -2.65
C LYS A 166 -0.76 -19.05 -1.47
N TYR A 167 -0.65 -18.53 -0.23
CA TYR A 167 -0.65 -19.33 0.99
C TYR A 167 -1.66 -18.76 1.98
N ASP A 168 -2.48 -19.63 2.58
CA ASP A 168 -3.48 -19.27 3.60
C ASP A 168 -2.83 -18.85 4.93
N TRP A 169 -1.66 -19.39 5.23
CA TRP A 169 -0.89 -19.06 6.43
C TRP A 169 0.30 -18.18 6.08
N ARG A 170 0.24 -16.93 6.50
CA ARG A 170 1.30 -15.94 6.34
C ARG A 170 1.64 -15.39 7.72
N GLY A 171 2.53 -16.07 8.41
CA GLY A 171 2.82 -15.86 9.82
C GLY A 171 4.07 -15.03 10.07
N PHE A 172 4.05 -14.28 11.16
CA PHE A 172 5.21 -13.61 11.74
C PHE A 172 5.28 -13.97 13.23
N HIS A 173 6.49 -14.23 13.72
CA HIS A 173 6.76 -14.54 15.13
C HIS A 173 7.58 -13.41 15.74
N ILE A 174 7.20 -12.96 16.94
CA ILE A 174 7.98 -12.00 17.73
C ILE A 174 8.09 -12.48 19.18
N ASP A 175 9.32 -12.47 19.67
CA ASP A 175 9.64 -12.81 21.05
C ASP A 175 9.75 -11.53 21.87
N VAL A 176 8.80 -11.32 22.76
CA VAL A 176 8.75 -10.15 23.66
C VAL A 176 9.20 -10.50 25.08
N VAL A 177 9.67 -11.73 25.31
CA VAL A 177 10.12 -12.20 26.61
C VAL A 177 11.61 -11.97 26.78
N ARG A 178 12.41 -12.55 25.90
CA ARG A 178 13.88 -12.43 25.93
C ARG A 178 14.34 -11.03 25.59
N HIS A 179 13.55 -10.28 24.83
CA HIS A 179 13.71 -8.84 24.63
C HIS A 179 12.37 -8.14 24.69
N MET A 180 12.20 -7.22 25.64
CA MET A 180 10.95 -6.51 25.81
C MET A 180 10.83 -5.35 24.81
N PHE A 181 9.75 -5.33 24.05
CA PHE A 181 9.37 -4.21 23.20
C PHE A 181 8.25 -3.38 23.83
N THR A 182 8.22 -2.09 23.55
CA THR A 182 7.12 -1.24 23.99
C THR A 182 5.83 -1.58 23.24
N VAL A 183 4.67 -1.29 23.85
CA VAL A 183 3.37 -1.49 23.20
C VAL A 183 3.26 -0.72 21.89
N ASP A 184 3.79 0.50 21.85
CA ASP A 184 3.76 1.34 20.64
C ASP A 184 4.62 0.75 19.51
N TYR A 185 5.74 0.11 19.85
CA TYR A 185 6.52 -0.63 18.85
C TYR A 185 5.75 -1.82 18.31
N LEU A 186 5.09 -2.60 19.18
CA LEU A 186 4.27 -3.74 18.76
C LEU A 186 3.10 -3.31 17.86
N LYS A 187 2.44 -2.19 18.16
CA LYS A 187 1.41 -1.62 17.29
C LYS A 187 1.96 -1.29 15.90
N LYS A 188 3.12 -0.65 15.81
CA LYS A 188 3.79 -0.38 14.53
C LYS A 188 4.15 -1.65 13.76
N VAL A 189 4.57 -2.72 14.48
CA VAL A 189 4.81 -4.02 13.86
C VAL A 189 3.50 -4.58 13.27
N ILE A 190 2.39 -4.53 14.01
CA ILE A 190 1.07 -5.01 13.54
C ILE A 190 0.64 -4.23 12.29
N ASP A 191 0.76 -2.90 12.29
CA ASP A 191 0.44 -2.06 11.14
C ASP A 191 1.28 -2.45 9.92
N CYS A 192 2.59 -2.64 10.11
CA CYS A 192 3.50 -3.10 9.06
C CYS A 192 3.12 -4.49 8.53
N LEU A 193 2.82 -5.44 9.41
CA LEU A 193 2.39 -6.78 9.02
C LEU A 193 1.09 -6.75 8.21
N SER A 194 0.12 -5.94 8.63
CA SER A 194 -1.13 -5.73 7.90
C SER A 194 -0.87 -5.11 6.52
N PHE A 195 0.00 -4.11 6.43
CA PHE A 195 0.35 -3.44 5.18
C PHE A 195 0.95 -4.41 4.15
N TYR A 196 1.72 -5.40 4.60
CA TYR A 196 2.29 -6.47 3.77
C TYR A 196 1.45 -7.76 3.74
N LYS A 197 0.18 -7.69 4.16
CA LYS A 197 -0.81 -8.77 4.06
C LYS A 197 -0.45 -10.04 4.86
N ILE A 198 0.31 -9.91 5.94
CA ILE A 198 0.54 -10.97 6.92
C ILE A 198 -0.74 -11.15 7.74
N ASN A 199 -1.21 -12.39 7.91
CA ASN A 199 -2.50 -12.65 8.54
C ASN A 199 -2.41 -13.42 9.87
N LYS A 200 -1.21 -13.78 10.32
CA LYS A 200 -0.98 -14.47 11.59
C LYS A 200 0.18 -13.81 12.33
N LEU A 201 -0.08 -13.39 13.56
CA LEU A 201 0.96 -12.92 14.48
C LEU A 201 1.07 -13.91 15.64
N HIS A 202 2.26 -14.49 15.81
CA HIS A 202 2.60 -15.32 16.95
C HIS A 202 3.42 -14.49 17.95
N LEU A 203 2.84 -14.22 19.13
CA LEU A 203 3.53 -13.58 20.25
C LEU A 203 4.06 -14.64 21.20
N HIS A 204 5.38 -14.66 21.40
CA HIS A 204 6.03 -15.45 22.45
C HIS A 204 6.03 -14.63 23.74
N LEU A 205 5.12 -14.99 24.67
CA LEU A 205 4.79 -14.17 25.83
C LEU A 205 5.37 -14.69 27.15
N THR A 206 5.87 -15.92 27.17
CA THR A 206 6.37 -16.57 28.40
C THR A 206 7.58 -17.43 28.11
N ASP A 207 8.62 -17.30 28.92
CA ASP A 207 9.83 -18.12 28.88
C ASP A 207 10.50 -18.06 30.26
N ASP A 208 11.67 -18.70 30.45
CA ASP A 208 12.44 -18.68 31.69
C ASP A 208 12.93 -17.26 32.07
N GLN A 209 13.15 -16.37 31.10
CA GLN A 209 13.57 -14.99 31.33
C GLN A 209 12.42 -14.05 31.69
N GLY A 210 11.16 -14.44 31.58
CA GLY A 210 10.07 -13.55 31.93
C GLY A 210 8.68 -14.06 31.57
N TRP A 211 7.71 -13.37 32.12
CA TRP A 211 6.28 -13.62 31.98
C TRP A 211 5.58 -12.31 31.62
N ARG A 212 4.90 -12.24 30.46
CA ARG A 212 4.27 -11.03 29.93
C ARG A 212 2.74 -11.06 29.97
N ILE A 213 2.16 -12.04 30.68
CA ILE A 213 0.73 -12.20 30.81
C ILE A 213 0.34 -11.87 32.26
N GLU A 214 -0.61 -10.96 32.46
CA GLU A 214 -1.19 -10.72 33.76
C GLU A 214 -2.10 -11.91 34.16
N VAL A 215 -1.79 -12.56 35.28
CA VAL A 215 -2.64 -13.60 35.85
C VAL A 215 -3.52 -12.98 36.93
N LYS A 216 -4.81 -12.84 36.64
CA LYS A 216 -5.81 -12.42 37.66
C LYS A 216 -6.21 -13.62 38.48
N LYS A 217 -6.20 -13.45 39.82
CA LYS A 217 -6.74 -14.43 40.75
C LYS A 217 -8.26 -14.41 40.75
#